data_7f8a6edb38e6dcb441e59fa40a28d35c
#
_entry.id   7f8a6edb38e6dcb441e59fa40a28d35c
#
_cell.length_a   1.000
_cell.length_b   1.000
_cell.length_c   1.000
_cell.angle_alpha   90.00
_cell.angle_beta   90.00
_cell.angle_gamma   90.00
#
_symmetry.space_group_name_H-M   'P 1'
#
loop_
_entity.id
_entity.type
_entity.pdbx_description
1 polymer ?
#
loop_
_entity_poly.entity_id
_entity_poly.type
_entity_poly.pdbx_seq_one_letter_code
_entity_poly.pdbx_strand_id
1 'polypeptide(L)'
;MSKGIMSPPTSVRPPYLQNVGIEQHLDAQVPVDLSFVDDAGRPVKLGDYYGHKPLILNLVYYNCTMLCGEALAGLTGSMRLVKFDVGNEYEVVTVSFNPNETPAIAAEKKKDYLKRYGRPNAAAGWHFLTGPADSINALTKAVGFQYQYDAKLNQYAHATAIMVLTPQGRISRYFYGVDFPPKDLRMGLVEASQGKIGNAVDQVLLYCYHYDPATGKYGAIVNNILKLGAGLTILVLGGLLLILFRLEKVASRRRIWEHATRH
;
A
#
# COMPACT_ATOMS: atom_id res chain seq x y z
N MET A 1 13.26 43.94 12.31
CA MET A 1 12.55 43.57 11.08
C MET A 1 12.73 42.06 10.87
N SER A 2 11.78 41.25 11.29
CA SER A 2 11.77 39.79 11.14
C SER A 2 11.32 39.49 9.70
N LYS A 3 12.22 38.91 8.89
CA LYS A 3 11.84 38.38 7.59
C LYS A 3 11.02 37.11 7.86
N GLY A 4 9.71 37.19 7.66
CA GLY A 4 8.83 36.01 7.68
C GLY A 4 9.30 35.00 6.64
N ILE A 5 9.66 33.82 7.10
CA ILE A 5 9.93 32.67 6.23
C ILE A 5 8.57 32.30 5.63
N MET A 6 8.33 32.70 4.39
CA MET A 6 7.18 32.24 3.62
C MET A 6 7.38 30.75 3.37
N SER A 7 6.55 29.94 3.98
CA SER A 7 6.45 28.53 3.63
C SER A 7 6.09 28.41 2.14
N PRO A 8 6.77 27.56 1.36
CA PRO A 8 6.43 27.36 -0.05
C PRO A 8 4.98 26.87 -0.16
N PRO A 9 4.26 27.21 -1.25
CA PRO A 9 2.90 26.76 -1.45
C PRO A 9 2.84 25.22 -1.40
N THR A 10 1.90 24.67 -0.64
CA THR A 10 1.70 23.25 -0.33
C THR A 10 1.42 22.35 -1.54
N SER A 11 1.48 22.89 -2.77
CA SER A 11 1.26 22.17 -4.02
C SER A 11 2.54 21.64 -4.69
N VAL A 12 3.72 22.05 -4.23
CA VAL A 12 4.99 21.59 -4.81
C VAL A 12 5.63 20.59 -3.86
N ARG A 13 5.74 19.33 -4.30
CA ARG A 13 6.52 18.33 -3.57
C ARG A 13 7.94 18.85 -3.37
N PRO A 14 8.48 18.82 -2.14
CA PRO A 14 9.88 19.16 -1.92
C PRO A 14 10.79 18.37 -2.88
N PRO A 15 11.91 18.93 -3.35
CA PRO A 15 12.80 18.27 -4.32
C PRO A 15 13.24 16.88 -3.91
N TYR A 16 13.41 16.62 -2.61
CA TYR A 16 13.80 15.33 -2.06
C TYR A 16 12.67 14.28 -2.05
N LEU A 17 11.44 14.66 -2.35
CA LEU A 17 10.29 13.75 -2.48
C LEU A 17 9.82 13.55 -3.92
N GLN A 18 10.42 14.21 -4.91
CA GLN A 18 9.96 14.13 -6.30
C GLN A 18 10.09 12.72 -6.89
N ASN A 19 11.11 11.98 -6.45
CA ASN A 19 11.40 10.62 -6.91
C ASN A 19 11.15 9.57 -5.81
N VAL A 20 10.17 9.82 -4.92
CA VAL A 20 9.82 8.90 -3.84
C VAL A 20 8.39 8.42 -4.04
N GLY A 21 8.21 7.10 -4.10
CA GLY A 21 6.89 6.53 -4.33
C GLY A 21 6.91 5.03 -4.52
N ILE A 22 5.76 4.49 -4.86
CA ILE A 22 5.62 3.09 -5.27
C ILE A 22 4.72 3.08 -6.49
N GLU A 23 5.27 2.60 -7.61
CA GLU A 23 4.53 2.30 -8.82
C GLU A 23 4.14 0.82 -8.80
N GLN A 24 2.86 0.52 -9.01
CA GLN A 24 2.41 -0.87 -9.00
C GLN A 24 2.79 -1.59 -10.29
N HIS A 25 3.54 -2.66 -10.14
CA HIS A 25 3.88 -3.58 -11.23
C HIS A 25 3.16 -4.92 -11.02
N LEU A 26 1.83 -4.90 -10.93
CA LEU A 26 1.03 -6.13 -10.75
C LEU A 26 1.32 -7.10 -11.88
N ASP A 27 1.36 -8.40 -11.53
CA ASP A 27 1.68 -9.50 -12.41
C ASP A 27 3.12 -9.51 -12.95
N ALA A 28 3.95 -8.52 -12.60
CA ALA A 28 5.35 -8.54 -12.98
C ALA A 28 6.10 -9.65 -12.25
N GLN A 29 7.04 -10.29 -12.97
CA GLN A 29 7.94 -11.27 -12.38
C GLN A 29 9.06 -10.56 -11.63
N VAL A 30 9.20 -10.84 -10.33
CA VAL A 30 10.36 -10.40 -9.57
C VAL A 30 11.55 -11.30 -9.94
N PRO A 31 12.71 -10.72 -10.32
CA PRO A 31 13.83 -11.50 -10.84
C PRO A 31 14.34 -12.55 -9.83
N VAL A 32 14.56 -13.76 -10.29
CA VAL A 32 14.96 -14.90 -9.46
C VAL A 32 16.45 -14.92 -9.15
N ASP A 33 17.29 -14.37 -10.05
CA ASP A 33 18.74 -14.49 -10.00
C ASP A 33 19.43 -13.38 -9.20
N LEU A 34 18.67 -12.49 -8.55
CA LEU A 34 19.24 -11.42 -7.73
C LEU A 34 19.98 -11.99 -6.54
N SER A 35 21.26 -11.62 -6.42
CA SER A 35 22.16 -12.12 -5.37
C SER A 35 22.08 -11.24 -4.14
N PHE A 36 21.88 -11.87 -2.98
CA PHE A 36 21.85 -11.25 -1.67
C PHE A 36 22.71 -12.05 -0.68
N VAL A 37 22.78 -11.58 0.55
CA VAL A 37 23.41 -12.27 1.67
C VAL A 37 22.39 -12.37 2.79
N ASP A 38 22.19 -13.56 3.34
CA ASP A 38 21.26 -13.78 4.45
C ASP A 38 21.82 -13.32 5.80
N ASP A 39 20.99 -13.40 6.83
CA ASP A 39 21.34 -13.05 8.20
C ASP A 39 22.45 -13.94 8.81
N ALA A 40 22.77 -15.06 8.22
CA ALA A 40 23.90 -15.93 8.62
C ALA A 40 25.18 -15.66 7.80
N GLY A 41 25.16 -14.65 6.90
CA GLY A 41 26.30 -14.32 6.04
C GLY A 41 26.45 -15.24 4.82
N ARG A 42 25.45 -16.06 4.48
CA ARG A 42 25.50 -16.97 3.33
C ARG A 42 25.01 -16.28 2.07
N PRO A 43 25.69 -16.46 0.92
CA PRO A 43 25.17 -15.97 -0.35
C PRO A 43 23.90 -16.75 -0.74
N VAL A 44 22.87 -16.02 -1.15
CA VAL A 44 21.57 -16.57 -1.54
C VAL A 44 21.05 -15.86 -2.78
N LYS A 45 20.19 -16.49 -3.54
CA LYS A 45 19.41 -15.87 -4.60
C LYS A 45 17.99 -15.59 -4.11
N LEU A 46 17.38 -14.52 -4.58
CA LEU A 46 16.00 -14.19 -4.22
C LEU A 46 15.04 -15.32 -4.63
N GLY A 47 15.32 -15.98 -5.75
CA GLY A 47 14.55 -17.13 -6.24
C GLY A 47 14.57 -18.36 -5.32
N ASP A 48 15.54 -18.47 -4.41
CA ASP A 48 15.63 -19.60 -3.46
C ASP A 48 14.42 -19.62 -2.49
N TYR A 49 13.73 -18.50 -2.36
CA TYR A 49 12.53 -18.34 -1.52
C TYR A 49 11.21 -18.53 -2.26
N TYR A 50 11.26 -18.80 -3.57
CA TYR A 50 10.08 -19.06 -4.40
C TYR A 50 9.78 -20.57 -4.50
N GLY A 51 8.59 -20.93 -4.96
CA GLY A 51 8.28 -22.29 -5.41
C GLY A 51 7.01 -22.91 -4.84
N HIS A 52 6.77 -22.85 -3.54
CA HIS A 52 5.67 -23.62 -2.93
C HIS A 52 4.61 -22.76 -2.22
N LYS A 53 4.99 -21.61 -1.72
CA LYS A 53 4.16 -20.78 -0.86
C LYS A 53 4.15 -19.34 -1.37
N PRO A 54 3.06 -18.58 -1.10
CA PRO A 54 3.09 -17.14 -1.31
C PRO A 54 4.14 -16.52 -0.39
N LEU A 55 4.67 -15.38 -0.82
CA LEU A 55 5.75 -14.70 -0.14
C LEU A 55 5.36 -13.24 0.13
N ILE A 56 5.62 -12.75 1.33
CA ILE A 56 5.59 -11.32 1.64
C ILE A 56 6.99 -10.76 1.43
N LEU A 57 7.13 -9.85 0.46
CA LEU A 57 8.35 -9.07 0.24
C LEU A 57 8.20 -7.71 0.93
N ASN A 58 9.14 -7.40 1.82
CA ASN A 58 9.20 -6.14 2.54
C ASN A 58 10.55 -5.46 2.31
N LEU A 59 10.52 -4.21 1.84
CA LEU A 59 11.71 -3.40 1.60
C LEU A 59 11.87 -2.37 2.71
N VAL A 60 12.98 -2.43 3.44
CA VAL A 60 13.31 -1.56 4.57
C VAL A 60 14.80 -1.19 4.52
N TYR A 61 15.25 -0.30 5.40
CA TYR A 61 16.64 -0.32 5.84
C TYR A 61 16.67 -0.47 7.37
N TYR A 62 17.56 -1.32 7.86
CA TYR A 62 17.50 -1.81 9.25
C TYR A 62 17.83 -0.74 10.28
N ASN A 63 18.68 0.21 9.94
CA ASN A 63 19.11 1.31 10.83
C ASN A 63 18.19 2.54 10.74
N CYS A 64 16.99 2.38 10.18
CA CYS A 64 15.99 3.46 10.16
C CYS A 64 15.54 3.82 11.57
N THR A 65 15.65 5.09 11.90
CA THR A 65 15.17 5.65 13.18
C THR A 65 13.72 6.15 13.12
N MET A 66 13.05 6.02 11.95
CA MET A 66 11.72 6.58 11.69
C MET A 66 10.70 5.49 11.29
N LEU A 67 10.19 5.56 10.05
CA LEU A 67 9.01 4.79 9.61
C LEU A 67 9.27 3.30 9.29
N CYS A 68 10.51 2.90 8.97
CA CYS A 68 10.78 1.50 8.63
C CYS A 68 10.56 0.56 9.83
N GLY A 69 10.89 1.04 11.04
CA GLY A 69 10.60 0.32 12.28
C GLY A 69 9.09 0.13 12.48
N GLU A 70 8.30 1.17 12.19
CA GLU A 70 6.84 1.13 12.29
C GLU A 70 6.22 0.18 11.26
N ALA A 71 6.70 0.19 10.01
CA ALA A 71 6.24 -0.72 8.97
C ALA A 71 6.49 -2.20 9.32
N LEU A 72 7.69 -2.49 9.80
CA LEU A 72 8.06 -3.85 10.18
C LEU A 72 7.33 -4.29 11.47
N ALA A 73 7.07 -3.35 12.40
CA ALA A 73 6.27 -3.59 13.58
C ALA A 73 4.79 -3.84 13.23
N GLY A 74 4.22 -3.04 12.32
CA GLY A 74 2.86 -3.22 11.83
C GLY A 74 2.67 -4.54 11.09
N LEU A 75 3.62 -4.90 10.21
CA LEU A 75 3.62 -6.22 9.57
C LEU A 75 3.66 -7.35 10.60
N THR A 76 4.54 -7.26 11.60
CA THR A 76 4.64 -8.24 12.68
C THR A 76 3.33 -8.36 13.45
N GLY A 77 2.71 -7.23 13.80
CA GLY A 77 1.42 -7.17 14.48
C GLY A 77 0.32 -7.87 13.68
N SER A 78 0.24 -7.57 12.38
CA SER A 78 -0.73 -8.18 11.48
C SER A 78 -0.52 -9.68 11.32
N MET A 79 0.71 -10.13 11.12
CA MET A 79 1.05 -11.55 11.02
C MET A 79 0.70 -12.34 12.29
N ARG A 80 0.80 -11.71 13.47
CA ARG A 80 0.38 -12.36 14.75
C ARG A 80 -1.11 -12.62 14.82
N LEU A 81 -1.93 -11.81 14.18
CA LEU A 81 -3.39 -11.91 14.17
C LEU A 81 -3.93 -12.80 13.04
N VAL A 82 -3.16 -13.01 12.01
CA VAL A 82 -3.48 -13.96 10.93
C VAL A 82 -3.33 -15.39 11.46
N LYS A 83 -4.29 -16.27 11.13
CA LYS A 83 -4.26 -17.71 11.51
C LYS A 83 -3.36 -18.57 10.59
N PHE A 84 -2.33 -17.95 10.02
CA PHE A 84 -1.30 -18.60 9.21
C PHE A 84 0.05 -18.37 9.88
N ASP A 85 0.94 -19.34 9.78
CA ASP A 85 2.27 -19.27 10.37
C ASP A 85 3.34 -19.03 9.29
N VAL A 86 4.26 -18.14 9.60
CA VAL A 86 5.45 -17.91 8.78
C VAL A 86 6.27 -19.19 8.74
N GLY A 87 6.67 -19.60 7.54
CA GLY A 87 7.39 -20.85 7.31
C GLY A 87 6.48 -22.04 7.01
N ASN A 88 5.18 -21.99 7.36
CA ASN A 88 4.22 -23.04 7.05
C ASN A 88 3.36 -22.69 5.84
N GLU A 89 2.49 -21.68 5.94
CA GLU A 89 1.58 -21.29 4.87
C GLU A 89 2.16 -20.21 3.95
N TYR A 90 3.13 -19.43 4.41
CA TYR A 90 3.79 -18.38 3.62
C TYR A 90 5.21 -18.11 4.10
N GLU A 91 6.00 -17.51 3.25
CA GLU A 91 7.35 -17.02 3.56
C GLU A 91 7.36 -15.49 3.70
N VAL A 92 8.34 -14.94 4.41
CA VAL A 92 8.58 -13.51 4.50
C VAL A 92 10.03 -13.23 4.15
N VAL A 93 10.26 -12.35 3.18
CA VAL A 93 11.59 -11.86 2.82
C VAL A 93 11.65 -10.37 3.08
N THR A 94 12.47 -9.98 4.03
CA THR A 94 12.77 -8.59 4.37
C THR A 94 14.14 -8.24 3.83
N VAL A 95 14.19 -7.31 2.88
CA VAL A 95 15.43 -6.92 2.20
C VAL A 95 15.78 -5.50 2.60
N SER A 96 17.04 -5.29 3.04
CA SER A 96 17.55 -3.94 3.18
C SER A 96 17.83 -3.34 1.80
N PHE A 97 17.29 -2.14 1.54
CA PHE A 97 17.64 -1.37 0.35
C PHE A 97 18.83 -0.41 0.57
N ASN A 98 19.46 -0.45 1.76
CA ASN A 98 20.70 0.26 2.03
C ASN A 98 21.90 -0.66 1.76
N PRO A 99 22.71 -0.44 0.72
CA PRO A 99 23.83 -1.32 0.37
C PRO A 99 24.98 -1.32 1.39
N ASN A 100 24.95 -0.40 2.37
CA ASN A 100 25.96 -0.31 3.42
C ASN A 100 25.60 -1.13 4.67
N GLU A 101 24.42 -1.77 4.71
CA GLU A 101 24.04 -2.62 5.83
C GLU A 101 24.61 -4.02 5.70
N THR A 102 24.90 -4.63 6.84
CA THR A 102 25.63 -5.89 6.92
C THR A 102 24.73 -7.04 7.38
N PRO A 103 25.09 -8.30 7.11
CA PRO A 103 24.38 -9.46 7.62
C PRO A 103 24.26 -9.48 9.15
N ALA A 104 25.24 -8.94 9.87
CA ALA A 104 25.19 -8.84 11.33
C ALA A 104 24.01 -7.96 11.81
N ILE A 105 23.77 -6.82 11.14
CA ILE A 105 22.62 -5.94 11.42
C ILE A 105 21.31 -6.68 11.07
N ALA A 106 21.28 -7.40 9.96
CA ALA A 106 20.12 -8.21 9.57
C ALA A 106 19.80 -9.28 10.62
N ALA A 107 20.83 -9.98 11.15
CA ALA A 107 20.68 -10.99 12.19
C ALA A 107 20.12 -10.42 13.51
N GLU A 108 20.58 -9.25 13.92
CA GLU A 108 20.08 -8.56 15.11
C GLU A 108 18.59 -8.19 14.93
N LYS A 109 18.24 -7.61 13.80
CA LYS A 109 16.84 -7.28 13.47
C LYS A 109 15.96 -8.52 13.41
N LYS A 110 16.42 -9.57 12.76
CA LYS A 110 15.69 -10.86 12.73
C LYS A 110 15.41 -11.35 14.13
N LYS A 111 16.39 -11.40 15.00
CA LYS A 111 16.23 -11.84 16.39
C LYS A 111 15.15 -11.03 17.14
N ASP A 112 15.17 -9.70 16.99
CA ASP A 112 14.20 -8.82 17.63
C ASP A 112 12.78 -9.04 17.12
N TYR A 113 12.60 -9.16 15.80
CA TYR A 113 11.27 -9.33 15.21
C TYR A 113 10.72 -10.75 15.39
N LEU A 114 11.56 -11.77 15.39
CA LEU A 114 11.13 -13.13 15.77
C LEU A 114 10.64 -13.18 17.22
N LYS A 115 11.35 -12.51 18.16
CA LYS A 115 10.91 -12.38 19.54
C LYS A 115 9.55 -11.67 19.65
N ARG A 116 9.34 -10.60 18.88
CA ARG A 116 8.06 -9.86 18.84
C ARG A 116 6.94 -10.69 18.21
N TYR A 117 7.23 -11.46 17.15
CA TYR A 117 6.27 -12.32 16.49
C TYR A 117 5.82 -13.46 17.41
N GLY A 118 6.74 -14.08 18.13
CA GLY A 118 6.47 -15.00 19.24
C GLY A 118 5.88 -16.35 18.85
N ARG A 119 5.89 -16.74 17.55
CA ARG A 119 5.44 -18.05 17.12
C ARG A 119 6.63 -18.97 16.80
N PRO A 120 6.54 -20.27 17.16
CA PRO A 120 7.58 -21.24 16.82
C PRO A 120 7.71 -21.36 15.29
N ASN A 121 8.86 -21.85 14.83
CA ASN A 121 9.20 -22.10 13.42
C ASN A 121 9.33 -20.87 12.50
N ALA A 122 8.98 -19.66 12.95
CA ALA A 122 9.10 -18.45 12.13
C ALA A 122 10.53 -18.16 11.67
N ALA A 123 11.54 -18.61 12.41
CA ALA A 123 12.95 -18.41 12.07
C ALA A 123 13.34 -19.05 10.72
N ALA A 124 12.67 -20.15 10.35
CA ALA A 124 12.92 -20.86 9.10
C ALA A 124 12.22 -20.18 7.89
N GLY A 125 11.14 -19.43 8.12
CA GLY A 125 10.35 -18.81 7.06
C GLY A 125 10.41 -17.28 7.01
N TRP A 126 11.14 -16.63 7.92
CA TRP A 126 11.35 -15.19 7.87
C TRP A 126 12.83 -14.87 7.63
N HIS A 127 13.12 -14.40 6.44
CA HIS A 127 14.45 -14.17 5.93
C HIS A 127 14.78 -12.68 5.93
N PHE A 128 15.98 -12.33 6.41
CA PHE A 128 16.47 -10.95 6.45
C PHE A 128 17.70 -10.87 5.58
N LEU A 129 17.64 -10.06 4.53
CA LEU A 129 18.65 -10.02 3.49
C LEU A 129 19.33 -8.65 3.42
N THR A 130 20.61 -8.68 3.09
CA THR A 130 21.41 -7.52 2.66
C THR A 130 22.01 -7.82 1.30
N GLY A 131 22.42 -6.80 0.54
CA GLY A 131 22.96 -7.07 -0.79
C GLY A 131 23.68 -5.89 -1.40
N PRO A 132 24.35 -6.13 -2.56
CA PRO A 132 25.03 -5.09 -3.30
C PRO A 132 24.01 -4.14 -3.97
N ALA A 133 24.47 -2.91 -4.25
CA ALA A 133 23.64 -1.87 -4.85
C ALA A 133 22.97 -2.31 -6.14
N ASP A 134 23.64 -3.09 -6.99
CA ASP A 134 23.07 -3.54 -8.26
C ASP A 134 21.86 -4.46 -8.07
N SER A 135 21.94 -5.43 -7.14
CA SER A 135 20.82 -6.30 -6.80
C SER A 135 19.67 -5.53 -6.16
N ILE A 136 19.97 -4.59 -5.27
CA ILE A 136 18.99 -3.71 -4.63
C ILE A 136 18.27 -2.87 -5.70
N ASN A 137 19.01 -2.21 -6.59
CA ASN A 137 18.44 -1.38 -7.66
C ASN A 137 17.58 -2.19 -8.62
N ALA A 138 18.02 -3.40 -8.98
CA ALA A 138 17.25 -4.29 -9.84
C ALA A 138 15.93 -4.72 -9.15
N LEU A 139 16.00 -5.08 -7.87
CA LEU A 139 14.82 -5.45 -7.09
C LEU A 139 13.83 -4.28 -6.95
N THR A 140 14.31 -3.11 -6.51
CA THR A 140 13.47 -1.93 -6.29
C THR A 140 12.81 -1.46 -7.57
N LYS A 141 13.53 -1.51 -8.71
CA LYS A 141 12.97 -1.24 -10.04
C LYS A 141 11.91 -2.27 -10.43
N ALA A 142 12.15 -3.54 -10.21
CA ALA A 142 11.20 -4.60 -10.56
C ALA A 142 9.87 -4.47 -9.82
N VAL A 143 9.90 -4.04 -8.55
CA VAL A 143 8.71 -3.86 -7.72
C VAL A 143 8.20 -2.42 -7.69
N GLY A 144 8.75 -1.52 -8.52
CA GLY A 144 8.33 -0.12 -8.61
C GLY A 144 8.58 0.71 -7.35
N PHE A 145 9.51 0.29 -6.48
CA PHE A 145 9.85 0.99 -5.24
C PHE A 145 10.89 2.07 -5.51
N GLN A 146 10.50 3.33 -5.29
CA GLN A 146 11.33 4.51 -5.53
C GLN A 146 11.71 5.16 -4.20
N TYR A 147 13.00 5.37 -4.01
CA TYR A 147 13.56 5.97 -2.82
C TYR A 147 14.72 6.89 -3.16
N GLN A 148 15.01 7.84 -2.29
CA GLN A 148 16.08 8.82 -2.47
C GLN A 148 16.88 9.00 -1.18
N TYR A 149 18.19 8.98 -1.29
CA TYR A 149 19.09 9.31 -0.16
C TYR A 149 19.15 10.83 0.04
N ASP A 150 18.86 11.27 1.26
CA ASP A 150 19.04 12.65 1.69
C ASP A 150 20.36 12.77 2.47
N ALA A 151 21.38 13.32 1.82
CA ALA A 151 22.71 13.49 2.41
C ALA A 151 22.74 14.48 3.59
N LYS A 152 21.76 15.41 3.68
CA LYS A 152 21.69 16.39 4.77
C LYS A 152 21.19 15.74 6.06
N LEU A 153 20.23 14.82 5.93
CA LEU A 153 19.66 14.09 7.06
C LEU A 153 20.37 12.75 7.31
N ASN A 154 21.27 12.34 6.41
CA ASN A 154 21.88 11.01 6.40
C ASN A 154 20.84 9.89 6.48
N GLN A 155 19.77 10.02 5.69
CA GLN A 155 18.62 9.12 5.72
C GLN A 155 18.07 8.89 4.31
N TYR A 156 17.29 7.81 4.15
CA TYR A 156 16.56 7.56 2.92
C TYR A 156 15.13 8.04 3.05
N ALA A 157 14.69 8.88 2.11
CA ALA A 157 13.28 9.18 1.89
C ALA A 157 12.67 8.08 1.04
N HIS A 158 11.62 7.43 1.52
CA HIS A 158 10.93 6.35 0.82
C HIS A 158 9.46 6.26 1.22
N ALA A 159 8.64 5.72 0.33
CA ALA A 159 7.28 5.29 0.68
C ALA A 159 7.33 3.93 1.39
N THR A 160 6.22 3.54 2.02
CA THR A 160 6.12 2.28 2.75
C THR A 160 5.03 1.40 2.15
N ALA A 161 5.40 0.19 1.78
CA ALA A 161 4.47 -0.88 1.40
C ALA A 161 5.13 -2.24 1.56
N ILE A 162 4.29 -3.27 1.67
CA ILE A 162 4.68 -4.66 1.48
C ILE A 162 4.06 -5.18 0.18
N MET A 163 4.71 -6.13 -0.46
CA MET A 163 4.23 -6.82 -1.65
C MET A 163 3.95 -8.29 -1.31
N VAL A 164 2.80 -8.79 -1.72
CA VAL A 164 2.52 -10.23 -1.68
C VAL A 164 2.80 -10.80 -3.06
N LEU A 165 3.66 -11.80 -3.10
CA LEU A 165 4.03 -12.51 -4.33
C LEU A 165 3.38 -13.89 -4.36
N THR A 166 3.07 -14.35 -5.57
CA THR A 166 2.67 -15.75 -5.79
C THR A 166 3.85 -16.70 -5.52
N PRO A 167 3.63 -18.02 -5.37
CA PRO A 167 4.72 -18.98 -5.28
C PRO A 167 5.72 -18.91 -6.43
N GLN A 168 5.31 -18.43 -7.61
CA GLN A 168 6.18 -18.26 -8.77
C GLN A 168 6.97 -16.94 -8.75
N GLY A 169 6.79 -16.11 -7.70
CA GLY A 169 7.47 -14.82 -7.57
C GLY A 169 6.86 -13.69 -8.41
N ARG A 170 5.58 -13.80 -8.81
CA ARG A 170 4.85 -12.73 -9.48
C ARG A 170 4.14 -11.85 -8.46
N ILE A 171 4.12 -10.55 -8.67
CA ILE A 171 3.51 -9.60 -7.75
C ILE A 171 1.99 -9.71 -7.81
N SER A 172 1.40 -10.24 -6.74
CA SER A 172 -0.04 -10.42 -6.62
C SER A 172 -0.74 -9.15 -6.10
N ARG A 173 -0.18 -8.53 -5.06
CA ARG A 173 -0.83 -7.39 -4.38
C ARG A 173 0.18 -6.51 -3.66
N TYR A 174 -0.14 -5.22 -3.56
CA TYR A 174 0.55 -4.24 -2.70
C TYR A 174 -0.34 -3.87 -1.52
N PHE A 175 0.28 -3.71 -0.35
CA PHE A 175 -0.34 -3.13 0.83
C PHE A 175 0.48 -1.92 1.26
N TYR A 176 -0.14 -0.74 1.28
CA TYR A 176 0.50 0.54 1.56
C TYR A 176 0.44 0.94 3.02
N GLY A 177 1.41 1.75 3.45
CA GLY A 177 1.46 2.30 4.79
C GLY A 177 2.14 1.37 5.79
N VAL A 178 1.83 1.58 7.06
CA VAL A 178 2.45 0.87 8.20
C VAL A 178 1.46 -0.02 8.95
N ASP A 179 0.19 0.10 8.67
CA ASP A 179 -0.88 -0.73 9.24
C ASP A 179 -1.47 -1.63 8.15
N PHE A 180 -1.39 -2.92 8.38
CA PHE A 180 -1.82 -3.94 7.43
C PHE A 180 -2.97 -4.75 8.04
N PRO A 181 -4.25 -4.47 7.71
CA PRO A 181 -5.38 -5.17 8.29
C PRO A 181 -5.23 -6.69 8.15
N PRO A 182 -5.29 -7.46 9.25
CA PRO A 182 -5.03 -8.91 9.21
C PRO A 182 -5.95 -9.68 8.28
N LYS A 183 -7.20 -9.23 8.12
CA LYS A 183 -8.17 -9.82 7.20
C LYS A 183 -7.72 -9.67 5.75
N ASP A 184 -7.25 -8.48 5.38
CA ASP A 184 -6.84 -8.17 4.02
C ASP A 184 -5.52 -8.86 3.68
N LEU A 185 -4.57 -8.87 4.63
CA LEU A 185 -3.32 -9.62 4.49
C LEU A 185 -3.58 -11.11 4.29
N ARG A 186 -4.50 -11.70 5.09
CA ARG A 186 -4.90 -13.09 4.95
C ARG A 186 -5.51 -13.37 3.56
N MET A 187 -6.40 -12.49 3.10
CA MET A 187 -7.02 -12.64 1.76
C MET A 187 -5.96 -12.57 0.66
N GLY A 188 -5.06 -11.59 0.72
CA GLY A 188 -3.97 -11.45 -0.25
C GLY A 188 -3.07 -12.69 -0.30
N LEU A 189 -2.74 -13.27 0.84
CA LEU A 189 -1.97 -14.52 0.91
C LEU A 189 -2.73 -15.72 0.29
N VAL A 190 -4.04 -15.85 0.56
CA VAL A 190 -4.87 -16.91 -0.03
C VAL A 190 -4.97 -16.76 -1.56
N GLU A 191 -5.21 -15.55 -2.04
CA GLU A 191 -5.28 -15.26 -3.48
C GLU A 191 -3.94 -15.54 -4.17
N ALA A 192 -2.84 -15.06 -3.60
CA ALA A 192 -1.49 -15.31 -4.12
C ALA A 192 -1.14 -16.79 -4.14
N SER A 193 -1.53 -17.57 -3.12
CA SER A 193 -1.28 -19.02 -3.08
C SER A 193 -1.97 -19.78 -4.22
N GLN A 194 -3.05 -19.21 -4.77
CA GLN A 194 -3.78 -19.73 -5.93
C GLN A 194 -3.28 -19.15 -7.26
N GLY A 195 -2.18 -18.42 -7.24
CA GLY A 195 -1.64 -17.71 -8.41
C GLY A 195 -2.50 -16.55 -8.91
N LYS A 196 -3.47 -16.08 -8.11
CA LYS A 196 -4.31 -14.95 -8.48
C LYS A 196 -3.56 -13.63 -8.32
N ILE A 197 -3.75 -12.77 -9.29
CA ILE A 197 -3.23 -11.40 -9.28
C ILE A 197 -4.37 -10.48 -8.86
N GLY A 198 -4.07 -9.50 -8.00
CA GLY A 198 -5.03 -8.51 -7.54
C GLY A 198 -5.75 -7.82 -8.70
N ASN A 199 -7.04 -7.58 -8.53
CA ASN A 199 -7.92 -7.15 -9.61
C ASN A 199 -7.72 -5.64 -9.90
N ALA A 200 -7.88 -5.22 -11.15
CA ALA A 200 -7.85 -3.82 -11.57
C ALA A 200 -8.89 -2.92 -10.84
N VAL A 201 -9.94 -3.51 -10.28
CA VAL A 201 -10.91 -2.80 -9.43
C VAL A 201 -10.26 -2.31 -8.13
N ASP A 202 -9.31 -3.07 -7.56
CA ASP A 202 -8.53 -2.62 -6.41
C ASP A 202 -7.63 -1.43 -6.78
N GLN A 203 -7.14 -1.37 -8.03
CA GLN A 203 -6.38 -0.23 -8.54
C GLN A 203 -7.24 1.04 -8.63
N VAL A 204 -8.49 0.93 -9.08
CA VAL A 204 -9.41 2.08 -9.17
C VAL A 204 -9.77 2.57 -7.77
N LEU A 205 -10.04 1.66 -6.83
CA LEU A 205 -10.31 2.03 -5.43
C LEU A 205 -9.07 2.68 -4.78
N LEU A 206 -7.87 2.13 -4.97
CA LEU A 206 -6.62 2.72 -4.46
C LEU A 206 -6.31 4.07 -5.13
N TYR A 207 -6.61 4.23 -6.42
CA TYR A 207 -6.49 5.49 -7.13
C TYR A 207 -7.48 6.55 -6.61
N CYS A 208 -8.70 6.13 -6.22
CA CYS A 208 -9.67 6.98 -5.54
C CYS A 208 -9.25 7.32 -4.10
N TYR A 209 -8.53 6.43 -3.41
CA TYR A 209 -8.01 6.62 -2.05
C TYR A 209 -6.62 7.27 -2.01
N HIS A 210 -6.14 7.83 -3.11
CA HIS A 210 -4.89 8.59 -3.10
C HIS A 210 -5.08 9.86 -2.26
N TYR A 211 -5.03 9.66 -0.94
CA TYR A 211 -4.83 10.74 0.01
C TYR A 211 -3.41 11.25 -0.18
N ASP A 212 -3.26 12.46 -0.68
CA ASP A 212 -1.98 13.13 -0.71
C ASP A 212 -1.72 13.76 0.67
N PRO A 213 -0.86 13.13 1.50
CA PRO A 213 -0.59 13.64 2.84
C PRO A 213 0.13 15.00 2.82
N ALA A 214 0.75 15.38 1.70
CA ALA A 214 1.43 16.66 1.57
C ALA A 214 0.45 17.83 1.35
N THR A 215 -0.71 17.56 0.76
CA THR A 215 -1.72 18.60 0.48
C THR A 215 -2.95 18.52 1.38
N GLY A 216 -3.12 17.43 2.14
CA GLY A 216 -4.31 17.18 2.96
C GLY A 216 -5.60 17.07 2.15
N LYS A 217 -5.50 16.87 0.83
CA LYS A 217 -6.64 16.88 -0.09
C LYS A 217 -6.78 15.51 -0.75
N TYR A 218 -8.03 15.05 -0.85
CA TYR A 218 -8.36 13.98 -1.76
C TYR A 218 -8.07 14.41 -3.20
N GLY A 219 -7.48 13.52 -4.00
CA GLY A 219 -7.08 13.84 -5.37
C GLY A 219 -8.21 14.47 -6.18
N ALA A 220 -7.86 15.29 -7.18
CA ALA A 220 -8.80 16.05 -8.01
C ALA A 220 -9.94 15.19 -8.58
N ILE A 221 -9.71 13.89 -8.78
CA ILE A 221 -10.69 12.92 -9.27
C ILE A 221 -11.79 12.66 -8.25
N VAL A 222 -11.46 12.45 -6.97
CA VAL A 222 -12.46 12.25 -5.89
C VAL A 222 -13.33 13.48 -5.76
N ASN A 223 -12.72 14.67 -5.82
CA ASN A 223 -13.45 15.93 -5.74
C ASN A 223 -14.40 16.12 -6.95
N ASN A 224 -13.98 15.70 -8.13
CA ASN A 224 -14.83 15.74 -9.33
C ASN A 224 -15.96 14.70 -9.30
N ILE A 225 -15.70 13.48 -8.82
CA ILE A 225 -16.72 12.44 -8.65
C ILE A 225 -17.77 12.89 -7.61
N LEU A 226 -17.33 13.48 -6.48
CA LEU A 226 -18.25 14.03 -5.48
C LEU A 226 -19.11 15.17 -6.03
N LYS A 227 -18.53 16.08 -6.83
CA LYS A 227 -19.28 17.17 -7.49
C LYS A 227 -20.30 16.63 -8.48
N LEU A 228 -19.92 15.64 -9.30
CA LEU A 228 -20.83 14.99 -10.25
C LEU A 228 -21.96 14.25 -9.53
N GLY A 229 -21.63 13.49 -8.47
CA GLY A 229 -22.63 12.79 -7.65
C GLY A 229 -23.61 13.75 -6.97
N ALA A 230 -23.10 14.83 -6.38
CA ALA A 230 -23.93 15.86 -5.78
C ALA A 230 -24.82 16.55 -6.81
N GLY A 231 -24.29 16.90 -7.99
CA GLY A 231 -25.07 17.50 -9.09
C GLY A 231 -26.18 16.56 -9.57
N LEU A 232 -25.89 15.28 -9.76
CA LEU A 232 -26.89 14.29 -10.15
C LEU A 232 -28.00 14.15 -9.10
N THR A 233 -27.64 14.10 -7.83
CA THR A 233 -28.59 14.02 -6.71
C THR A 233 -29.52 15.23 -6.68
N ILE A 234 -28.98 16.44 -6.86
CA ILE A 234 -29.78 17.68 -6.92
C ILE A 234 -30.75 17.64 -8.11
N LEU A 235 -30.29 17.20 -9.29
CA LEU A 235 -31.15 17.10 -10.47
C LEU A 235 -32.28 16.08 -10.28
N VAL A 236 -31.99 14.90 -9.72
CA VAL A 236 -33.01 13.86 -9.47
C VAL A 236 -34.02 14.33 -8.43
N LEU A 237 -33.58 14.87 -7.30
CA LEU A 237 -34.45 15.36 -6.24
C LEU A 237 -35.25 16.59 -6.70
N GLY A 238 -34.63 17.52 -7.41
CA GLY A 238 -35.28 18.71 -7.95
C GLY A 238 -36.34 18.33 -8.99
N GLY A 239 -36.01 17.40 -9.89
CA GLY A 239 -36.95 16.85 -10.87
C GLY A 239 -38.16 16.17 -10.20
N LEU A 240 -37.91 15.34 -9.18
CA LEU A 240 -38.95 14.65 -8.42
C LEU A 240 -39.87 15.66 -7.73
N LEU A 241 -39.34 16.69 -7.08
CA LEU A 241 -40.10 17.74 -6.42
C LEU A 241 -40.96 18.53 -7.45
N LEU A 242 -40.39 18.87 -8.60
CA LEU A 242 -41.15 19.55 -9.66
C LEU A 242 -42.30 18.71 -10.18
N ILE A 243 -42.10 17.39 -10.35
CA ILE A 243 -43.18 16.46 -10.74
C ILE A 243 -44.25 16.40 -9.66
N LEU A 244 -43.91 16.27 -8.40
CA LEU A 244 -44.86 16.23 -7.29
C LEU A 244 -45.67 17.53 -7.20
N PHE A 245 -45.01 18.71 -7.29
CA PHE A 245 -45.73 20.00 -7.31
C PHE A 245 -46.67 20.15 -8.52
N ARG A 246 -46.29 19.65 -9.71
CA ARG A 246 -47.16 19.64 -10.87
C ARG A 246 -48.38 18.74 -10.67
N LEU A 247 -48.16 17.52 -10.13
CA LEU A 247 -49.25 16.58 -9.84
C LEU A 247 -50.21 17.16 -8.80
N GLU A 248 -49.71 17.80 -7.75
CA GLU A 248 -50.53 18.44 -6.73
C GLU A 248 -51.38 19.60 -7.29
N LYS A 249 -50.76 20.46 -8.14
CA LYS A 249 -51.50 21.52 -8.83
C LYS A 249 -52.60 20.99 -9.75
N VAL A 250 -52.36 19.87 -10.44
CA VAL A 250 -53.38 19.24 -11.29
C VAL A 250 -54.48 18.63 -10.44
N ALA A 251 -54.16 17.96 -9.34
CA ALA A 251 -55.11 17.38 -8.41
C ALA A 251 -55.98 18.46 -7.70
N SER A 252 -55.40 19.60 -7.34
CA SER A 252 -56.13 20.71 -6.72
C SER A 252 -57.08 21.38 -7.71
N ARG A 253 -56.70 21.55 -8.99
CA ARG A 253 -57.57 22.06 -10.04
C ARG A 253 -58.76 21.13 -10.30
N ARG A 254 -58.57 19.80 -10.30
CA ARG A 254 -59.67 18.83 -10.43
C ARG A 254 -60.66 18.93 -9.28
N ARG A 255 -60.20 19.07 -8.05
CA ARG A 255 -61.07 19.24 -6.87
C ARG A 255 -61.91 20.52 -6.92
N ILE A 256 -61.34 21.62 -7.40
CA ILE A 256 -62.11 22.89 -7.56
C ILE A 256 -63.20 22.73 -8.64
N TRP A 257 -62.94 22.03 -9.74
CA TRP A 257 -63.92 21.77 -10.80
C TRP A 257 -65.08 20.89 -10.33
N GLU A 258 -64.78 19.81 -9.57
CA GLU A 258 -65.79 18.94 -9.01
C GLU A 258 -66.74 19.62 -8.01
N HIS A 259 -66.18 20.60 -7.24
CA HIS A 259 -67.03 21.44 -6.36
C HIS A 259 -67.91 22.45 -7.13
N ALA A 260 -67.39 22.97 -8.22
CA ALA A 260 -68.13 23.98 -9.02
C ALA A 260 -69.32 23.36 -9.88
N THR A 261 -69.24 22.07 -10.14
CA THR A 261 -70.29 21.36 -10.96
C THR A 261 -71.39 20.68 -10.12
N ARG A 262 -71.33 20.77 -8.78
CA ARG A 262 -72.33 20.21 -7.85
C ARG A 262 -73.33 21.23 -7.32
N HIS A 263 -73.25 22.47 -7.79
CA HIS A 263 -74.24 23.54 -7.54
C HIS A 263 -74.83 24.02 -8.86
#